data_bf16cf549e1f74d7b69c5dc781229e71
#
_entry.id   bf16cf549e1f74d7b69c5dc781229e71
#
_cell.length_a   1.000
_cell.length_b   1.000
_cell.length_c   1.000
_cell.angle_alpha   90.00
_cell.angle_beta   90.00
_cell.angle_gamma   90.00
#
_symmetry.space_group_name_H-M   'P 1'
#
loop_
_entity.id
_entity.type
_entity.pdbx_description
1 polymer ?
#
loop_
_entity_poly.entity_id
_entity_poly.type
_entity_poly.pdbx_seq_one_letter_code
_entity_poly.pdbx_strand_id
1 'polypeptide(L)'
;MPAVKLEEVAKYHMEGPANQPAFTMNPLVMLMNKQKYDNLSPELKAVVDKNSGMALVELAGNAWDAATVDARKKTNAAGNKTLVIKPEDYEAIRKASANVEQEWAKEVAPKGLDGAALVRQARAIGAQYLK
;
A
#
# COMPACT_ATOMS: atom_id res chain seq x y z
N MET A 1 2.15 -5.16 -12.01
CA MET A 1 2.96 -6.26 -12.54
C MET A 1 2.85 -6.40 -14.05
N PRO A 2 1.67 -6.44 -14.71
CA PRO A 2 1.61 -6.53 -16.18
C PRO A 2 2.30 -5.39 -16.92
N ALA A 3 2.35 -4.20 -16.33
CA ALA A 3 2.98 -3.02 -16.93
C ALA A 3 4.50 -3.16 -17.12
N VAL A 4 5.15 -4.03 -16.33
CA VAL A 4 6.61 -4.29 -16.41
C VAL A 4 6.91 -5.73 -16.83
N LYS A 5 5.89 -6.49 -17.24
CA LYS A 5 5.98 -7.86 -17.77
C LYS A 5 6.79 -8.83 -16.89
N LEU A 6 6.65 -8.72 -15.58
CA LEU A 6 7.34 -9.61 -14.64
C LEU A 6 6.98 -11.08 -14.85
N GLU A 7 5.76 -11.36 -15.31
CA GLU A 7 5.28 -12.69 -15.62
C GLU A 7 6.08 -13.38 -16.74
N GLU A 8 6.76 -12.64 -17.58
CA GLU A 8 7.60 -13.19 -18.65
C GLU A 8 8.98 -13.63 -18.14
N VAL A 9 9.50 -12.96 -17.08
CA VAL A 9 10.87 -13.15 -16.59
C VAL A 9 10.94 -13.90 -15.24
N ALA A 10 9.94 -13.72 -14.38
CA ALA A 10 9.88 -14.36 -13.07
C ALA A 10 8.90 -15.55 -13.09
N LYS A 11 9.41 -16.75 -12.91
CA LYS A 11 8.60 -17.99 -12.92
C LYS A 11 8.01 -18.33 -11.56
N TYR A 12 8.52 -17.75 -10.50
CA TYR A 12 8.04 -17.93 -9.14
C TYR A 12 7.70 -16.58 -8.52
N HIS A 13 6.52 -16.50 -7.94
CA HIS A 13 6.05 -15.33 -7.19
C HIS A 13 5.81 -15.76 -5.76
N MET A 14 6.18 -14.93 -4.80
CA MET A 14 5.97 -15.20 -3.38
C MET A 14 4.98 -14.18 -2.82
N GLU A 15 3.97 -14.68 -2.12
CA GLU A 15 2.94 -13.87 -1.47
C GLU A 15 2.89 -14.19 0.04
N GLY A 16 2.54 -13.21 0.85
CA GLY A 16 2.22 -13.43 2.26
C GLY A 16 0.91 -14.19 2.43
N PRO A 17 0.63 -14.71 3.64
CA PRO A 17 -0.67 -15.31 3.95
C PRO A 17 -1.80 -14.28 3.74
N ALA A 18 -2.94 -14.73 3.21
CA ALA A 18 -4.04 -13.85 2.81
C ALA A 18 -4.64 -13.00 3.96
N ASN A 19 -4.54 -13.50 5.20
CA ASN A 19 -5.07 -12.84 6.40
C ASN A 19 -4.00 -12.03 7.17
N GLN A 20 -2.86 -11.78 6.55
CA GLN A 20 -1.76 -11.02 7.16
C GLN A 20 -1.45 -9.76 6.33
N PRO A 21 -0.96 -8.69 6.97
CA PRO A 21 -0.48 -7.51 6.25
C PRO A 21 0.62 -7.85 5.25
N ALA A 22 0.66 -7.16 4.13
CA ALA A 22 1.78 -7.26 3.20
C ALA A 22 3.08 -6.76 3.86
N PHE A 23 4.22 -7.39 3.52
CA PHE A 23 5.53 -6.95 4.03
C PHE A 23 5.93 -5.56 3.54
N THR A 24 5.47 -5.17 2.38
CA THR A 24 5.79 -3.88 1.77
C THR A 24 4.53 -3.24 1.23
N MET A 25 4.45 -1.93 1.40
CA MET A 25 3.41 -1.10 0.81
C MET A 25 4.06 0.15 0.20
N ASN A 26 3.70 0.45 -1.03
CA ASN A 26 4.10 1.69 -1.67
C ASN A 26 2.93 2.69 -1.57
N PRO A 27 2.97 3.65 -0.63
CA PRO A 27 1.95 4.68 -0.58
C PRO A 27 2.09 5.56 -1.83
N LEU A 28 1.01 5.72 -2.56
CA LEU A 28 0.93 6.65 -3.67
C LEU A 28 0.18 7.91 -3.19
N VAL A 29 0.74 9.06 -3.49
CA VAL A 29 0.12 10.33 -3.15
C VAL A 29 -0.09 11.16 -4.42
N MET A 30 -1.24 11.81 -4.52
CA MET A 30 -1.52 12.81 -5.53
C MET A 30 -1.51 14.17 -4.86
N LEU A 31 -0.61 15.03 -5.30
CA LEU A 31 -0.40 16.34 -4.71
C LEU A 31 -0.76 17.45 -5.69
N MET A 32 -1.33 18.52 -5.18
CA MET A 32 -1.58 19.75 -5.91
C MET A 32 -0.84 20.89 -5.24
N ASN A 33 -0.26 21.79 -6.04
CA ASN A 33 0.34 23.00 -5.51
C ASN A 33 -0.73 23.88 -4.84
N LYS A 34 -0.48 24.26 -3.57
CA LYS A 34 -1.44 25.03 -2.78
C LYS A 34 -1.86 26.32 -3.45
N GLN A 35 -0.92 27.10 -3.99
CA GLN A 35 -1.22 28.38 -4.64
C GLN A 35 -2.08 28.19 -5.90
N LYS A 36 -1.84 27.11 -6.65
CA LYS A 36 -2.69 26.75 -7.79
C LYS A 36 -4.12 26.42 -7.36
N TYR A 37 -4.27 25.65 -6.29
CA TYR A 37 -5.58 25.36 -5.72
C TYR A 37 -6.28 26.63 -5.21
N ASP A 38 -5.57 27.49 -4.45
CA ASP A 38 -6.12 28.70 -3.87
C ASP A 38 -6.64 29.67 -4.95
N ASN A 39 -6.03 29.67 -6.13
CA ASN A 39 -6.38 30.51 -7.27
C ASN A 39 -7.51 29.93 -8.16
N LEU A 40 -8.02 28.74 -7.86
CA LEU A 40 -9.17 28.19 -8.56
C LEU A 40 -10.44 28.97 -8.21
N SER A 41 -11.38 29.02 -9.17
CA SER A 41 -12.73 29.49 -8.87
C SER A 41 -13.45 28.60 -7.85
N PRO A 42 -14.46 29.08 -7.14
CA PRO A 42 -15.22 28.26 -6.19
C PRO A 42 -15.77 26.98 -6.82
N GLU A 43 -16.25 27.04 -8.06
CA GLU A 43 -16.79 25.89 -8.79
C GLU A 43 -15.70 24.83 -9.05
N LEU A 44 -14.50 25.26 -9.46
CA LEU A 44 -13.38 24.37 -9.70
C LEU A 44 -12.83 23.77 -8.40
N LYS A 45 -12.80 24.54 -7.30
CA LYS A 45 -12.46 24.01 -5.97
C LYS A 45 -13.43 22.90 -5.58
N ALA A 46 -14.73 23.13 -5.74
CA ALA A 46 -15.75 22.13 -5.43
C ALA A 46 -15.56 20.83 -6.24
N VAL A 47 -15.17 20.92 -7.51
CA VAL A 47 -14.85 19.76 -8.33
C VAL A 47 -13.63 19.02 -7.82
N VAL A 48 -12.55 19.74 -7.49
CA VAL A 48 -11.33 19.14 -6.93
C VAL A 48 -11.63 18.46 -5.60
N ASP A 49 -12.32 19.14 -4.69
CA ASP A 49 -12.63 18.59 -3.36
C ASP A 49 -13.51 17.35 -3.44
N LYS A 50 -14.54 17.38 -4.30
CA LYS A 50 -15.43 16.22 -4.53
C LYS A 50 -14.68 14.98 -5.04
N ASN A 51 -13.62 15.17 -5.83
CA ASN A 51 -12.87 14.09 -6.48
C ASN A 51 -11.53 13.80 -5.79
N SER A 52 -11.33 14.31 -4.57
CA SER A 52 -10.13 14.14 -3.76
C SER A 52 -10.43 13.38 -2.47
N GLY A 53 -9.42 13.19 -1.63
CA GLY A 53 -9.56 12.52 -0.34
C GLY A 53 -10.05 11.09 -0.49
N MET A 54 -11.02 10.68 0.34
CA MET A 54 -11.51 9.30 0.38
C MET A 54 -12.17 8.85 -0.93
N ALA A 55 -12.85 9.74 -1.65
CA ALA A 55 -13.45 9.41 -2.94
C ALA A 55 -12.39 8.94 -3.96
N LEU A 56 -11.24 9.62 -4.01
CA LEU A 56 -10.12 9.21 -4.85
C LEU A 56 -9.46 7.92 -4.35
N VAL A 57 -9.32 7.77 -3.03
CA VAL A 57 -8.74 6.57 -2.41
C VAL A 57 -9.56 5.32 -2.74
N GLU A 58 -10.88 5.39 -2.62
CA GLU A 58 -11.78 4.29 -2.94
C GLU A 58 -11.75 3.93 -4.44
N LEU A 59 -11.79 4.95 -5.31
CA LEU A 59 -11.68 4.75 -6.75
C LEU A 59 -10.35 4.07 -7.13
N ALA A 60 -9.24 4.57 -6.60
CA ALA A 60 -7.91 4.02 -6.87
C ALA A 60 -7.76 2.60 -6.28
N GLY A 61 -8.24 2.36 -5.06
CA GLY A 61 -8.22 1.05 -4.42
C GLY A 61 -8.96 0.00 -5.24
N ASN A 62 -10.20 0.30 -5.65
CA ASN A 62 -10.99 -0.61 -6.48
C ASN A 62 -10.32 -0.91 -7.84
N ALA A 63 -9.73 0.10 -8.47
CA ALA A 63 -8.99 -0.08 -9.72
C ALA A 63 -7.74 -0.97 -9.52
N TRP A 64 -7.06 -0.81 -8.37
CA TRP A 64 -5.89 -1.61 -8.01
C TRP A 64 -6.25 -3.07 -7.74
N ASP A 65 -7.34 -3.30 -7.02
CA ASP A 65 -7.86 -4.65 -6.75
C ASP A 65 -8.23 -5.38 -8.05
N ALA A 66 -8.94 -4.71 -8.95
CA ALA A 66 -9.27 -5.25 -10.27
C ALA A 66 -8.00 -5.60 -11.08
N ALA A 67 -7.01 -4.69 -11.10
CA ALA A 67 -5.74 -4.93 -11.77
C ALA A 67 -4.95 -6.10 -11.17
N THR A 68 -5.05 -6.32 -9.85
CA THR A 68 -4.41 -7.44 -9.16
C THR A 68 -5.03 -8.77 -9.59
N VAL A 69 -6.36 -8.84 -9.71
CA VAL A 69 -7.06 -10.04 -10.21
C VAL A 69 -6.60 -10.38 -11.63
N ASP A 70 -6.53 -9.40 -12.50
CA ASP A 70 -6.09 -9.61 -13.88
C ASP A 70 -4.60 -10.00 -13.98
N ALA A 71 -3.76 -9.42 -13.13
CA ALA A 71 -2.36 -9.79 -13.05
C ALA A 71 -2.18 -11.26 -12.66
N ARG A 72 -2.94 -11.74 -11.66
CA ARG A 72 -2.91 -13.15 -11.24
C ARG A 72 -3.36 -14.09 -12.35
N LYS A 73 -4.43 -13.74 -13.10
CA LYS A 73 -4.86 -14.53 -14.26
C LYS A 73 -3.75 -14.67 -15.30
N LYS A 74 -3.08 -13.57 -15.65
CA LYS A 74 -1.96 -13.57 -16.61
C LYS A 74 -0.77 -14.39 -16.12
N THR A 75 -0.39 -14.24 -14.86
CA THR A 75 0.68 -14.99 -14.21
C THR A 75 0.40 -16.50 -14.27
N ASN A 76 -0.81 -16.91 -13.93
CA ASN A 76 -1.22 -18.33 -13.98
C ASN A 76 -1.27 -18.86 -15.43
N ALA A 77 -1.78 -18.06 -16.37
CA ALA A 77 -1.82 -18.44 -17.79
C ALA A 77 -0.40 -18.61 -18.40
N ALA A 78 0.59 -17.86 -17.89
CA ALA A 78 2.00 -18.00 -18.26
C ALA A 78 2.67 -19.24 -17.61
N GLY A 79 1.95 -20.05 -16.84
CA GLY A 79 2.47 -21.24 -16.15
C GLY A 79 3.38 -20.93 -14.95
N ASN A 80 3.35 -19.70 -14.45
CA ASN A 80 4.14 -19.30 -13.29
C ASN A 80 3.54 -19.86 -11.99
N LYS A 81 4.37 -20.02 -10.97
CA LYS A 81 3.97 -20.60 -9.68
C LYS A 81 3.93 -19.50 -8.62
N THR A 82 2.81 -19.41 -7.91
CA THR A 82 2.70 -18.55 -6.72
C THR A 82 2.94 -19.42 -5.48
N LEU A 83 3.91 -19.02 -4.67
CA LEU A 83 4.25 -19.62 -3.40
C LEU A 83 3.71 -18.75 -2.28
N VAL A 84 2.94 -19.33 -1.39
CA VAL A 84 2.47 -18.62 -0.19
C VAL A 84 3.46 -18.90 0.94
N ILE A 85 3.95 -17.86 1.58
CA ILE A 85 4.84 -17.95 2.74
C ILE A 85 4.07 -18.64 3.87
N LYS A 86 4.71 -19.61 4.52
CA LYS A 86 4.12 -20.30 5.65
C LYS A 86 3.96 -19.34 6.85
N PRO A 87 2.93 -19.53 7.69
CA PRO A 87 2.71 -18.67 8.84
C PRO A 87 3.92 -18.54 9.77
N GLU A 88 4.64 -19.65 10.01
CA GLU A 88 5.85 -19.65 10.84
C GLU A 88 6.99 -18.81 10.24
N ASP A 89 7.18 -18.88 8.92
CA ASP A 89 8.20 -18.10 8.22
C ASP A 89 7.82 -16.61 8.18
N TYR A 90 6.52 -16.30 7.99
CA TYR A 90 6.00 -14.95 8.07
C TYR A 90 6.29 -14.32 9.44
N GLU A 91 6.00 -15.05 10.54
CA GLU A 91 6.28 -14.59 11.90
C GLU A 91 7.78 -14.44 12.18
N ALA A 92 8.62 -15.33 11.63
CA ALA A 92 10.08 -15.19 11.74
C ALA A 92 10.58 -13.90 11.06
N ILE A 93 10.10 -13.60 9.85
CA ILE A 93 10.43 -12.36 9.14
C ILE A 93 9.93 -11.13 9.93
N ARG A 94 8.71 -11.17 10.45
CA ARG A 94 8.13 -10.10 11.25
C ARG A 94 8.95 -9.82 12.52
N LYS A 95 9.42 -10.87 13.20
CA LYS A 95 10.29 -10.74 14.37
C LYS A 95 11.65 -10.17 14.00
N ALA A 96 12.24 -10.62 12.91
CA ALA A 96 13.55 -10.12 12.45
C ALA A 96 13.52 -8.63 12.07
N SER A 97 12.37 -8.11 11.63
CA SER A 97 12.18 -6.70 11.27
C SER A 97 11.57 -5.83 12.38
N ALA A 98 11.36 -6.36 13.59
CA ALA A 98 10.64 -5.65 14.65
C ALA A 98 11.36 -4.36 15.15
N ASN A 99 12.68 -4.27 14.98
CA ASN A 99 13.48 -3.10 15.33
C ASN A 99 13.26 -1.90 14.38
N VAL A 100 12.85 -2.14 13.14
CA VAL A 100 12.71 -1.10 12.10
C VAL A 100 11.76 0.01 12.55
N GLU A 101 10.62 -0.35 13.15
CA GLU A 101 9.65 0.62 13.64
C GLU A 101 10.21 1.47 14.79
N GLN A 102 10.98 0.86 15.68
CA GLN A 102 11.62 1.57 16.80
C GLN A 102 12.71 2.52 16.31
N GLU A 103 13.50 2.11 15.33
CA GLU A 103 14.51 2.95 14.70
C GLU A 103 13.88 4.13 13.98
N TRP A 104 12.83 3.89 13.20
CA TRP A 104 12.07 4.97 12.58
C TRP A 104 11.45 5.94 13.59
N ALA A 105 10.86 5.42 14.67
CA ALA A 105 10.29 6.27 15.72
C ALA A 105 11.35 7.20 16.36
N LYS A 106 12.58 6.70 16.55
CA LYS A 106 13.70 7.53 17.03
C LYS A 106 14.12 8.58 16.01
N GLU A 107 14.13 8.23 14.72
CA GLU A 107 14.52 9.14 13.63
C GLU A 107 13.54 10.31 13.49
N VAL A 108 12.23 10.08 13.68
CA VAL A 108 11.22 11.13 13.51
C VAL A 108 10.97 11.96 14.78
N ALA A 109 11.38 11.49 15.95
CA ALA A 109 11.21 12.20 17.22
C ALA A 109 11.82 13.62 17.22
N PRO A 110 13.02 13.88 16.67
CA PRO A 110 13.58 15.23 16.59
C PRO A 110 12.76 16.19 15.70
N LYS A 111 11.88 15.65 14.84
CA LYS A 111 10.95 16.41 13.99
C LYS A 111 9.63 16.74 14.70
N GLY A 112 9.52 16.43 16.00
CA GLY A 112 8.33 16.66 16.81
C GLY A 112 7.21 15.64 16.58
N LEU A 113 7.53 14.47 16.03
CA LEU A 113 6.54 13.41 15.75
C LEU A 113 6.63 12.28 16.78
N ASP A 114 5.49 11.84 17.30
CA ASP A 114 5.40 10.60 18.08
C ASP A 114 5.29 9.40 17.12
N GLY A 115 6.46 8.89 16.70
CA GLY A 115 6.53 7.76 15.75
C GLY A 115 5.83 6.51 16.28
N ALA A 116 5.91 6.23 17.58
CA ALA A 116 5.24 5.06 18.15
C ALA A 116 3.71 5.19 18.11
N ALA A 117 3.16 6.38 18.36
CA ALA A 117 1.72 6.63 18.21
C ALA A 117 1.29 6.50 16.74
N LEU A 118 2.07 7.02 15.80
CA LEU A 118 1.79 6.92 14.37
C LEU A 118 1.76 5.46 13.90
N VAL A 119 2.72 4.63 14.32
CA VAL A 119 2.72 3.19 14.00
C VAL A 119 1.49 2.49 14.57
N ARG A 120 1.13 2.76 15.82
CA ARG A 120 -0.08 2.18 16.43
C ARG A 120 -1.35 2.58 15.65
N GLN A 121 -1.49 3.85 15.26
CA GLN A 121 -2.62 4.34 14.49
C GLN A 121 -2.68 3.69 13.10
N ALA A 122 -1.55 3.63 12.39
CA ALA A 122 -1.48 3.00 11.08
C ALA A 122 -1.91 1.51 11.14
N ARG A 123 -1.45 0.78 12.15
CA ARG A 123 -1.85 -0.62 12.37
C ARG A 123 -3.34 -0.77 12.70
N ALA A 124 -3.88 0.11 13.54
CA ALA A 124 -5.29 0.09 13.90
C ALA A 124 -6.20 0.37 12.69
N ILE A 125 -5.79 1.31 11.82
CA ILE A 125 -6.50 1.59 10.57
C ILE A 125 -6.35 0.39 9.62
N GLY A 126 -5.14 -0.12 9.41
CA GLY A 126 -4.89 -1.25 8.51
C GLY A 126 -5.69 -2.50 8.90
N ALA A 127 -5.84 -2.77 10.20
CA ALA A 127 -6.62 -3.92 10.69
C ALA A 127 -8.10 -3.89 10.28
N GLN A 128 -8.66 -2.71 9.99
CA GLN A 128 -10.05 -2.56 9.54
C GLN A 128 -10.25 -3.02 8.08
N TYR A 129 -9.16 -3.11 7.31
CA TYR A 129 -9.17 -3.46 5.89
C TYR A 129 -8.59 -4.86 5.60
N LEU A 130 -8.11 -5.59 6.61
CA LEU A 130 -7.73 -6.99 6.48
C LEU A 130 -9.00 -7.83 6.27
N LYS A 131 -9.09 -8.48 5.13
CA LYS A 131 -10.20 -9.38 4.76
C LYS A 131 -9.79 -10.82 4.97
#